data_da7836041314c06de64963012411d83d
#
_entry.id   da7836041314c06de64963012411d83d
#
_cell.length_a   1.000
_cell.length_b   1.000
_cell.length_c   1.000
_cell.angle_alpha   90.00
_cell.angle_beta   90.00
_cell.angle_gamma   90.00
#
_symmetry.space_group_name_H-M   'P 1'
#
loop_
_entity.id
_entity.type
_entity.pdbx_description
1 polymer ?
#
loop_
_entity_poly.entity_id
_entity_poly.type
_entity_poly.pdbx_seq_one_letter_code
_entity_poly.pdbx_strand_id
1 'polypeptide(L)'
;MYTANERQVKVEALAVLDGKFIFVGSNKDSLAYQCGATEILNLENSFVYPGFIDAHAHLKGIGYREINLNLQGAESLKGMLTQVKIHSNTIPEGSWVIGRGWIEKKWPEARFPTIEELDAISTDKPI
;
A
#
# COMPACT_ATOMS: atom_id res chain seq x y z
N MET A 1 10.20 8.22 19.76
CA MET A 1 9.18 8.79 18.86
C MET A 1 9.79 9.95 18.09
N TYR A 2 9.40 10.15 16.84
CA TYR A 2 9.81 11.29 16.00
C TYR A 2 8.68 12.31 15.97
N THR A 3 9.00 13.61 16.03
CA THR A 3 7.99 14.66 16.25
C THR A 3 7.70 15.51 15.02
N ALA A 4 8.51 15.39 13.95
CA ALA A 4 8.55 16.33 12.83
C ALA A 4 8.79 17.79 13.24
N ASN A 5 9.35 18.03 14.43
CA ASN A 5 9.71 19.34 14.95
C ASN A 5 11.23 19.44 14.97
N GLU A 6 11.81 20.39 14.23
CA GLU A 6 13.25 20.59 14.11
C GLU A 6 13.94 20.90 15.46
N ARG A 7 13.23 21.53 16.40
CA ARG A 7 13.76 21.88 17.72
C ARG A 7 13.78 20.70 18.70
N GLN A 8 12.96 19.68 18.44
CA GLN A 8 12.80 18.51 19.32
C GLN A 8 12.50 17.27 18.48
N VAL A 9 13.48 16.84 17.70
CA VAL A 9 13.32 15.79 16.68
C VAL A 9 12.86 14.45 17.25
N LYS A 10 13.33 14.10 18.46
CA LYS A 10 13.04 12.82 19.12
C LYS A 10 12.58 13.04 20.55
N VAL A 11 11.61 12.27 20.98
CA VAL A 11 11.07 12.26 22.34
C VAL A 11 10.81 10.81 22.77
N GLU A 12 10.62 10.61 24.09
CA GLU A 12 10.43 9.28 24.69
C GLU A 12 8.93 9.02 24.96
N ALA A 13 8.18 10.06 25.35
CA ALA A 13 6.79 9.95 25.72
C ALA A 13 5.94 11.10 25.16
N LEU A 14 4.64 10.83 25.07
CA LEU A 14 3.61 11.83 24.81
C LEU A 14 2.37 11.52 25.67
N ALA A 15 1.60 12.54 26.01
CA ALA A 15 0.29 12.39 26.63
C ALA A 15 -0.78 13.02 25.74
N VAL A 16 -1.93 12.34 25.65
CA VAL A 16 -3.08 12.75 24.83
C VAL A 16 -4.29 12.87 25.75
N LEU A 17 -5.01 13.97 25.60
CA LEU A 17 -6.31 14.19 26.25
C LEU A 17 -7.27 14.77 25.21
N ASP A 18 -8.44 14.20 25.09
CA ASP A 18 -9.50 14.63 24.15
C ASP A 18 -8.98 14.79 22.70
N GLY A 19 -8.13 13.82 22.27
CA GLY A 19 -7.56 13.80 20.92
C GLY A 19 -6.46 14.85 20.67
N LYS A 20 -5.96 15.52 21.71
CA LYS A 20 -4.90 16.52 21.59
C LYS A 20 -3.68 16.14 22.38
N PHE A 21 -2.49 16.45 21.86
CA PHE A 21 -1.26 16.33 22.62
C PHE A 21 -1.22 17.40 23.72
N ILE A 22 -1.18 16.97 24.98
CA ILE A 22 -1.02 17.83 26.15
C ILE A 22 0.41 17.83 26.67
N PHE A 23 1.21 16.82 26.27
CA PHE A 23 2.61 16.72 26.61
C PHE A 23 3.36 15.96 25.51
N VAL A 24 4.59 16.36 25.24
CA VAL A 24 5.54 15.66 24.35
C VAL A 24 6.93 15.88 24.94
N GLY A 25 7.64 14.81 25.37
CA GLY A 25 8.93 14.97 26.04
C GLY A 25 9.54 13.66 26.55
N SER A 26 10.15 13.70 27.75
CA SER A 26 10.78 12.56 28.38
C SER A 26 9.78 11.63 29.07
N ASN A 27 10.14 10.37 29.25
CA ASN A 27 9.37 9.42 30.07
C ASN A 27 9.20 9.95 31.49
N LYS A 28 10.24 10.55 32.07
CA LYS A 28 10.22 11.06 33.43
C LYS A 28 9.17 12.17 33.60
N ASP A 29 9.16 13.14 32.71
CA ASP A 29 8.27 14.29 32.83
C ASP A 29 6.82 13.94 32.47
N SER A 30 6.60 12.89 31.66
CA SER A 30 5.26 12.40 31.32
C SER A 30 4.48 11.89 32.53
N LEU A 31 5.15 11.45 33.60
CA LEU A 31 4.51 10.97 34.82
C LEU A 31 3.66 12.03 35.50
N ALA A 32 3.95 13.32 35.32
CA ALA A 32 3.13 14.42 35.84
C ALA A 32 1.73 14.48 35.20
N TYR A 33 1.53 13.84 34.05
CA TYR A 33 0.25 13.78 33.34
C TYR A 33 -0.52 12.47 33.57
N GLN A 34 0.03 11.58 34.43
CA GLN A 34 -0.60 10.32 34.77
C GLN A 34 -1.54 10.48 35.97
N CYS A 35 -2.75 9.93 35.84
CA CYS A 35 -3.72 9.81 36.95
C CYS A 35 -4.29 8.37 36.95
N GLY A 36 -5.14 8.06 37.92
CA GLY A 36 -5.73 6.73 38.08
C GLY A 36 -6.56 6.22 36.91
N ALA A 37 -7.02 7.11 36.03
CA ALA A 37 -7.78 6.79 34.81
C ALA A 37 -6.93 6.81 33.53
N THR A 38 -5.61 7.08 33.65
CA THR A 38 -4.73 7.16 32.47
C THR A 38 -4.42 5.76 31.95
N GLU A 39 -4.73 5.50 30.71
CA GLU A 39 -4.26 4.32 29.98
C GLU A 39 -2.80 4.53 29.55
N ILE A 40 -1.96 3.57 29.86
CA ILE A 40 -0.53 3.62 29.50
C ILE A 40 -0.26 2.58 28.43
N LEU A 41 0.14 3.06 27.24
CA LEU A 41 0.57 2.20 26.13
C LEU A 41 2.10 2.12 26.09
N ASN A 42 2.68 0.99 26.48
CA ASN A 42 4.09 0.72 26.28
C ASN A 42 4.36 0.25 24.85
N LEU A 43 5.14 1.01 24.11
CA LEU A 43 5.44 0.74 22.70
C LEU A 43 6.64 -0.19 22.48
N GLU A 44 7.23 -0.74 23.55
CA GLU A 44 8.32 -1.75 23.53
C GLU A 44 9.46 -1.39 22.56
N ASN A 45 9.91 -0.13 22.58
CA ASN A 45 10.92 0.44 21.68
C ASN A 45 10.50 0.54 20.21
N SER A 46 9.22 0.42 19.87
CA SER A 46 8.73 0.66 18.53
C SER A 46 8.91 2.11 18.08
N PHE A 47 9.11 2.30 16.77
CA PHE A 47 9.21 3.62 16.18
C PHE A 47 7.81 4.24 16.03
N VAL A 48 7.69 5.50 16.43
CA VAL A 48 6.46 6.28 16.27
C VAL A 48 6.75 7.53 15.46
N TYR A 49 5.91 7.78 14.48
CA TYR A 49 5.96 8.94 13.59
C TYR A 49 4.59 9.64 13.61
N PRO A 50 4.51 10.95 13.33
CA PRO A 50 3.26 11.59 12.95
C PRO A 50 2.63 10.88 11.76
N GLY A 51 1.30 10.92 11.65
CA GLY A 51 0.60 10.39 10.48
C GLY A 51 1.14 10.99 9.19
N PHE A 52 1.37 10.14 8.18
CA PHE A 52 1.87 10.59 6.89
C PHE A 52 0.75 11.26 6.09
N ILE A 53 1.11 12.35 5.41
CA ILE A 53 0.24 13.05 4.46
C ILE A 53 0.87 12.90 3.09
N ASP A 54 0.19 12.21 2.18
CA ASP A 54 0.58 12.14 0.78
C ASP A 54 -0.11 13.27 0.01
N ALA A 55 0.66 14.25 -0.41
CA ALA A 55 0.16 15.41 -1.16
C ALA A 55 -0.01 15.13 -2.66
N HIS A 56 0.44 13.96 -3.15
CA HIS A 56 0.31 13.55 -4.55
C HIS A 56 -0.03 12.07 -4.65
N ALA A 57 -1.30 11.74 -4.50
CA ALA A 57 -1.79 10.36 -4.61
C ALA A 57 -2.78 10.19 -5.76
N HIS A 58 -2.62 9.09 -6.49
CA HIS A 58 -3.56 8.67 -7.53
C HIS A 58 -4.58 7.67 -6.94
N LEU A 59 -5.42 8.14 -6.02
CA LEU A 59 -6.36 7.30 -5.27
C LEU A 59 -7.23 6.42 -6.18
N LYS A 60 -7.77 6.98 -7.28
CA LYS A 60 -8.52 6.23 -8.28
C LYS A 60 -7.66 5.12 -8.92
N GLY A 61 -6.39 5.42 -9.22
CA GLY A 61 -5.44 4.45 -9.77
C GLY A 61 -5.13 3.31 -8.82
N ILE A 62 -5.01 3.61 -7.52
CA ILE A 62 -4.84 2.61 -6.45
C ILE A 62 -6.09 1.73 -6.38
N GLY A 63 -7.29 2.33 -6.33
CA GLY A 63 -8.55 1.58 -6.32
C GLY A 63 -8.69 0.64 -7.52
N TYR A 64 -8.39 1.11 -8.72
CA TYR A 64 -8.43 0.25 -9.92
C TYR A 64 -7.39 -0.89 -9.87
N ARG A 65 -6.26 -0.72 -9.21
CA ARG A 65 -5.29 -1.79 -9.01
C ARG A 65 -5.83 -2.90 -8.11
N GLU A 66 -6.63 -2.54 -7.10
CA GLU A 66 -7.19 -3.50 -6.15
C GLU A 66 -8.38 -4.30 -6.73
N ILE A 67 -9.11 -3.73 -7.70
CA ILE A 67 -10.27 -4.39 -8.31
C ILE A 67 -9.96 -5.07 -9.66
N ASN A 68 -8.85 -4.70 -10.32
CA ASN A 68 -8.40 -5.30 -11.56
C ASN A 68 -7.22 -6.24 -11.33
N LEU A 69 -6.84 -6.99 -12.37
CA LEU A 69 -5.68 -7.88 -12.31
C LEU A 69 -4.39 -7.06 -12.15
N ASN A 70 -3.73 -7.21 -11.00
CA ASN A 70 -2.43 -6.59 -10.75
C ASN A 70 -1.31 -7.43 -11.34
N LEU A 71 -0.64 -6.92 -12.37
CA LEU A 71 0.46 -7.58 -13.09
C LEU A 71 1.85 -7.02 -12.72
N GLN A 72 1.93 -6.21 -11.66
CA GLN A 72 3.16 -5.52 -11.28
C GLN A 72 4.32 -6.47 -10.94
N GLY A 73 4.02 -7.69 -10.49
CA GLY A 73 5.00 -8.72 -10.18
C GLY A 73 5.32 -9.67 -11.33
N ALA A 74 4.84 -9.43 -12.57
CA ALA A 74 5.15 -10.28 -13.71
C ALA A 74 6.60 -10.09 -14.16
N GLU A 75 7.39 -11.15 -14.10
CA GLU A 75 8.83 -11.15 -14.43
C GLU A 75 9.13 -11.59 -15.88
N SER A 76 8.12 -12.01 -16.62
CA SER A 76 8.23 -12.42 -18.03
C SER A 76 6.88 -12.29 -18.75
N LEU A 77 6.91 -12.24 -20.07
CA LEU A 77 5.71 -12.27 -20.91
C LEU A 77 4.87 -13.53 -20.63
N LYS A 78 5.52 -14.71 -20.57
CA LYS A 78 4.84 -15.97 -20.25
C LYS A 78 4.18 -15.93 -18.87
N GLY A 79 4.86 -15.38 -17.88
CA GLY A 79 4.33 -15.21 -16.51
C GLY A 79 3.11 -14.31 -16.49
N MET A 80 3.15 -13.21 -17.23
CA MET A 80 2.04 -12.27 -17.38
C MET A 80 0.84 -12.94 -18.05
N LEU A 81 1.03 -13.60 -19.19
CA LEU A 81 -0.04 -14.31 -19.90
C LEU A 81 -0.67 -15.43 -19.05
N THR A 82 0.15 -16.11 -18.23
CA THR A 82 -0.37 -17.12 -17.28
C THR A 82 -1.28 -16.49 -16.23
N GLN A 83 -0.90 -15.35 -15.65
CA GLN A 83 -1.73 -14.64 -14.68
C GLN A 83 -3.03 -14.15 -15.30
N VAL A 84 -2.99 -13.62 -16.52
CA VAL A 84 -4.17 -13.22 -17.30
C VAL A 84 -5.11 -14.41 -17.49
N LYS A 85 -4.60 -15.58 -17.89
CA LYS A 85 -5.38 -16.80 -18.07
C LYS A 85 -6.03 -17.28 -16.78
N ILE A 86 -5.29 -17.30 -15.67
CA ILE A 86 -5.84 -17.69 -14.37
C ILE A 86 -6.98 -16.73 -13.99
N HIS A 87 -6.77 -15.41 -14.11
CA HIS A 87 -7.78 -14.42 -13.77
C HIS A 87 -9.02 -14.51 -14.69
N SER A 88 -8.84 -14.73 -15.99
CA SER A 88 -9.98 -14.87 -16.92
C SER A 88 -10.91 -16.02 -16.54
N ASN A 89 -10.38 -17.09 -15.92
CA ASN A 89 -11.18 -18.21 -15.45
C ASN A 89 -11.95 -17.93 -14.16
N THR A 90 -11.64 -16.85 -13.45
CA THR A 90 -12.29 -16.48 -12.18
C THR A 90 -13.43 -15.48 -12.32
N ILE A 91 -13.49 -14.78 -13.45
CA ILE A 91 -14.52 -13.76 -13.70
C ILE A 91 -15.65 -14.31 -14.57
N PRO A 92 -16.88 -13.75 -14.47
CA PRO A 92 -18.03 -14.20 -15.25
C PRO A 92 -17.80 -14.13 -16.77
N GLU A 93 -18.54 -14.95 -17.53
CA GLU A 93 -18.58 -14.86 -19.00
C GLU A 93 -19.00 -13.45 -19.47
N GLY A 94 -18.42 -13.00 -20.58
CA GLY A 94 -18.67 -11.67 -21.15
C GLY A 94 -18.07 -10.50 -20.37
N SER A 95 -17.40 -10.78 -19.23
CA SER A 95 -16.69 -9.74 -18.49
C SER A 95 -15.37 -9.38 -19.18
N TRP A 96 -14.96 -8.12 -19.03
CA TRP A 96 -13.64 -7.68 -19.49
C TRP A 96 -12.56 -8.14 -18.54
N VAL A 97 -11.47 -8.66 -19.09
CA VAL A 97 -10.22 -8.92 -18.36
C VAL A 97 -9.36 -7.66 -18.43
N ILE A 98 -9.28 -6.94 -17.32
CA ILE A 98 -8.50 -5.70 -17.25
C ILE A 98 -7.30 -5.94 -16.33
N GLY A 99 -6.10 -5.89 -16.91
CA GLY A 99 -4.84 -6.01 -16.17
C GLY A 99 -3.95 -4.79 -16.35
N ARG A 100 -3.12 -4.49 -15.36
CA ARG A 100 -2.18 -3.38 -15.41
C ARG A 100 -0.97 -3.56 -14.50
N GLY A 101 0.07 -2.78 -14.77
CA GLY A 101 1.21 -2.62 -13.85
C GLY A 101 2.46 -3.37 -14.26
N TRP A 102 2.47 -4.11 -15.36
CA TRP A 102 3.70 -4.75 -15.84
C TRP A 102 4.68 -3.72 -16.44
N ILE A 103 5.94 -4.13 -16.54
CA ILE A 103 7.00 -3.35 -17.20
C ILE A 103 7.74 -4.31 -18.13
N GLU A 104 7.37 -4.31 -19.40
CA GLU A 104 7.91 -5.21 -20.44
C GLU A 104 9.44 -5.12 -20.61
N LYS A 105 10.00 -3.93 -20.39
CA LYS A 105 11.46 -3.69 -20.46
C LYS A 105 12.26 -4.47 -19.41
N LYS A 106 11.61 -4.98 -18.37
CA LYS A 106 12.25 -5.81 -17.35
C LYS A 106 12.18 -7.30 -17.67
N TRP A 107 11.44 -7.68 -18.72
CA TRP A 107 11.30 -9.06 -19.12
C TRP A 107 12.43 -9.51 -20.05
N PRO A 108 12.76 -10.82 -20.07
CA PRO A 108 13.72 -11.36 -21.03
C PRO A 108 13.33 -11.09 -22.48
N GLU A 109 12.02 -11.10 -22.77
CA GLU A 109 11.47 -10.85 -24.11
C GLU A 109 11.49 -9.37 -24.49
N ALA A 110 11.50 -8.46 -23.54
CA ALA A 110 11.53 -7.00 -23.66
C ALA A 110 10.54 -6.43 -24.70
N ARG A 111 9.33 -7.03 -24.78
CA ARG A 111 8.27 -6.65 -25.73
C ARG A 111 6.88 -6.76 -25.10
N PHE A 112 5.92 -6.11 -25.72
CA PHE A 112 4.49 -6.26 -25.40
C PHE A 112 3.95 -7.62 -25.85
N PRO A 113 2.85 -8.13 -25.24
CA PRO A 113 2.07 -9.23 -25.78
C PRO A 113 1.51 -8.85 -27.16
N THR A 114 1.30 -9.83 -28.01
CA THR A 114 0.56 -9.64 -29.26
C THR A 114 -0.92 -9.92 -29.03
N ILE A 115 -1.76 -9.49 -29.98
CA ILE A 115 -3.20 -9.75 -29.96
C ILE A 115 -3.45 -11.26 -29.98
N GLU A 116 -2.74 -11.99 -30.83
CA GLU A 116 -2.87 -13.43 -30.98
C GLU A 116 -2.52 -14.19 -29.68
N GLU A 117 -1.54 -13.70 -28.92
CA GLU A 117 -1.18 -14.26 -27.62
C GLU A 117 -2.28 -14.03 -26.56
N LEU A 118 -2.96 -12.90 -26.63
CA LEU A 118 -4.10 -12.61 -25.75
C LEU A 118 -5.35 -13.37 -26.19
N ASP A 119 -5.67 -13.41 -27.47
CA ASP A 119 -6.79 -14.17 -28.04
C ASP A 119 -6.68 -15.67 -27.78
N ALA A 120 -5.46 -16.21 -27.72
CA ALA A 120 -5.22 -17.59 -27.34
C ALA A 120 -5.57 -17.92 -25.88
N ILE A 121 -5.74 -16.89 -25.02
CA ILE A 121 -6.16 -17.08 -23.63
C ILE A 121 -7.67 -17.23 -23.52
N SER A 122 -8.42 -16.37 -24.22
CA SER A 122 -9.88 -16.35 -24.17
C SER A 122 -10.44 -15.79 -25.47
N THR A 123 -11.47 -16.48 -25.98
CA THR A 123 -12.23 -16.06 -27.18
C THR A 123 -13.57 -15.43 -26.86
N ASP A 124 -14.01 -15.53 -25.62
CA ASP A 124 -15.32 -15.08 -25.12
C ASP A 124 -15.22 -13.89 -24.15
N LYS A 125 -14.03 -13.56 -23.70
CA LYS A 125 -13.75 -12.45 -22.79
C LYS A 125 -12.75 -11.49 -23.40
N PRO A 126 -13.13 -10.23 -23.67
CA PRO A 126 -12.18 -9.22 -24.14
C PRO A 126 -11.08 -8.99 -23.09
N ILE A 127 -9.81 -8.91 -23.57
CA ILE A 127 -8.63 -8.72 -22.72
C ILE A 127 -7.98 -7.38 -23.03
#